data_805bd381ecce940690c5c8652f137f5c
#
_entry.id   805bd381ecce940690c5c8652f137f5c
#
_cell.length_a   1.000
_cell.length_b   1.000
_cell.length_c   1.000
_cell.angle_alpha   90.00
_cell.angle_beta   90.00
_cell.angle_gamma   90.00
#
_symmetry.space_group_name_H-M   'P 1'
#
loop_
_entity.id
_entity.type
_entity.pdbx_description
1 polymer ?
#
loop_
_entity_poly.entity_id
_entity_poly.type
_entity_poly.pdbx_seq_one_letter_code
_entity_poly.pdbx_strand_id
1 'polypeptide(L)'
;MDEFRERDLSAARFERVNLQDATFDRVDLVNARMRGIDLTGADLRSALFLRTRLRGVELIDVEISGELSNVVVNGVDIAPLVEAELNRRMPERAKMRPEDPAGFREAWAVLERLWEGTLARARTFPEAELHRGVDDEWSFVQTLRHLNFASAAWAARMVLGDPSPWHPLDLPWDEAPRWDGIPCERDLRPSLDEVLAVRRERQAMVRGVLDALTGERLAAEVTRTEPGWPRLERFPVKECLHIILNEEWEHRLYAERDLNALKKDAQKKNALQKED
;
A
#
# COMPACT_ATOMS: atom_id res chain seq x y z
N MET A 1 -22.27 -20.06 16.19
CA MET A 1 -21.85 -18.83 15.49
C MET A 1 -22.46 -18.92 14.11
N ASP A 2 -23.31 -17.98 13.74
CA ASP A 2 -23.91 -17.96 12.40
C ASP A 2 -22.89 -17.42 11.41
N GLU A 3 -22.65 -18.15 10.34
CA GLU A 3 -21.66 -17.83 9.31
C GLU A 3 -22.36 -17.66 7.97
N PHE A 4 -22.15 -16.51 7.32
CA PHE A 4 -22.68 -16.20 6.00
C PHE A 4 -21.51 -16.11 5.02
N ARG A 5 -21.17 -17.21 4.34
CA ARG A 5 -20.13 -17.26 3.31
C ARG A 5 -20.75 -17.38 1.93
N GLU A 6 -20.20 -16.65 0.97
CA GLU A 6 -20.61 -16.69 -0.44
C GLU A 6 -22.13 -16.56 -0.62
N ARG A 7 -22.77 -15.71 0.19
CA ARG A 7 -24.21 -15.47 0.17
C ARG A 7 -24.53 -14.10 -0.42
N ASP A 8 -25.49 -14.07 -1.33
CA ASP A 8 -26.14 -12.83 -1.73
C ASP A 8 -27.19 -12.45 -0.66
N LEU A 9 -26.89 -11.40 0.10
CA LEU A 9 -27.77 -10.80 1.08
C LEU A 9 -28.25 -9.41 0.61
N SER A 10 -28.26 -9.15 -0.70
CA SER A 10 -28.75 -7.91 -1.27
C SER A 10 -30.17 -7.62 -0.77
N ALA A 11 -30.43 -6.37 -0.42
CA ALA A 11 -31.68 -5.91 0.17
C ALA A 11 -32.03 -6.52 1.56
N ALA A 12 -31.14 -7.27 2.20
CA ALA A 12 -31.37 -7.73 3.57
C ALA A 12 -31.54 -6.54 4.51
N ARG A 13 -32.42 -6.72 5.53
CA ARG A 13 -32.67 -5.74 6.58
C ARG A 13 -32.24 -6.30 7.92
N PHE A 14 -31.29 -5.63 8.55
CA PHE A 14 -30.85 -5.87 9.92
C PHE A 14 -31.48 -4.79 10.81
N GLU A 15 -32.35 -5.17 11.71
CA GLU A 15 -33.03 -4.25 12.60
C GLU A 15 -32.95 -4.74 14.04
N ARG A 16 -32.39 -3.91 14.95
CA ARG A 16 -32.18 -4.25 16.36
C ARG A 16 -31.33 -5.52 16.55
N VAL A 17 -30.32 -5.67 15.73
CA VAL A 17 -29.40 -6.82 15.78
C VAL A 17 -28.14 -6.40 16.52
N ASN A 18 -27.64 -7.25 17.41
CA ASN A 18 -26.31 -7.10 17.99
C ASN A 18 -25.30 -7.85 17.12
N LEU A 19 -24.36 -7.13 16.53
CA LEU A 19 -23.24 -7.64 15.74
C LEU A 19 -21.89 -7.35 16.44
N GLN A 20 -21.90 -7.20 17.75
CA GLN A 20 -20.66 -7.05 18.52
C GLN A 20 -19.71 -8.22 18.25
N ASP A 21 -18.43 -7.93 18.08
CA ASP A 21 -17.37 -8.90 17.77
C ASP A 21 -17.57 -9.65 16.44
N ALA A 22 -18.48 -9.16 15.57
CA ALA A 22 -18.64 -9.73 14.24
C ALA A 22 -17.47 -9.33 13.31
N THR A 23 -17.08 -10.28 12.47
CA THR A 23 -16.07 -10.06 11.43
C THR A 23 -16.76 -9.92 10.08
N PHE A 24 -16.42 -8.86 9.35
CA PHE A 24 -16.83 -8.62 7.97
C PHE A 24 -15.59 -8.71 7.08
N ASP A 25 -15.43 -9.81 6.36
CA ASP A 25 -14.31 -10.04 5.45
C ASP A 25 -14.81 -10.05 4.00
N ARG A 26 -14.27 -9.17 3.17
CA ARG A 26 -14.61 -9.01 1.75
C ARG A 26 -16.10 -8.81 1.50
N VAL A 27 -16.72 -7.94 2.30
CA VAL A 27 -18.15 -7.66 2.23
C VAL A 27 -18.41 -6.42 1.38
N ASP A 28 -19.28 -6.56 0.38
CA ASP A 28 -19.75 -5.44 -0.43
C ASP A 28 -20.96 -4.77 0.24
N LEU A 29 -20.76 -3.53 0.70
CA LEU A 29 -21.78 -2.68 1.31
C LEU A 29 -22.17 -1.49 0.40
N VAL A 30 -21.96 -1.60 -0.89
CA VAL A 30 -22.33 -0.55 -1.86
C VAL A 30 -23.81 -0.23 -1.75
N ASN A 31 -24.14 1.07 -1.65
CA ASN A 31 -25.49 1.59 -1.45
C ASN A 31 -26.19 1.17 -0.13
N ALA A 32 -25.48 0.55 0.81
CA ALA A 32 -26.04 0.25 2.12
C ALA A 32 -26.47 1.53 2.86
N ARG A 33 -27.57 1.43 3.64
CA ARG A 33 -28.08 2.50 4.49
C ARG A 33 -27.99 2.07 5.94
N MET A 34 -27.16 2.76 6.70
CA MET A 34 -26.90 2.49 8.11
C MET A 34 -27.44 3.64 8.96
N ARG A 35 -28.19 3.34 10.03
CA ARG A 35 -28.73 4.34 10.97
C ARG A 35 -28.61 3.83 12.39
N GLY A 36 -28.20 4.70 13.31
CA GLY A 36 -28.05 4.35 14.71
C GLY A 36 -27.03 3.23 14.92
N ILE A 37 -25.93 3.31 14.22
CA ILE A 37 -24.84 2.34 14.29
C ILE A 37 -23.82 2.82 15.33
N ASP A 38 -23.41 1.94 16.19
CA ASP A 38 -22.28 2.12 17.10
C ASP A 38 -21.09 1.31 16.56
N LEU A 39 -20.01 1.98 16.25
CA LEU A 39 -18.76 1.42 15.75
C LEU A 39 -17.63 1.62 16.79
N THR A 40 -17.93 1.75 18.05
CA THR A 40 -16.93 1.89 19.10
C THR A 40 -15.97 0.70 19.08
N GLY A 41 -14.67 0.98 18.96
CA GLY A 41 -13.62 -0.04 18.89
C GLY A 41 -13.54 -0.81 17.56
N ALA A 42 -14.31 -0.42 16.55
CA ALA A 42 -14.21 -1.06 15.24
C ALA A 42 -12.87 -0.71 14.54
N ASP A 43 -12.26 -1.71 13.91
CA ASP A 43 -11.11 -1.59 13.03
C ASP A 43 -11.55 -1.84 11.59
N LEU A 44 -11.41 -0.82 10.73
CA LEU A 44 -11.81 -0.86 9.32
C LEU A 44 -10.55 -0.79 8.46
N ARG A 45 -10.14 -1.91 7.86
CA ARG A 45 -8.96 -2.02 7.00
C ARG A 45 -9.38 -2.22 5.54
N SER A 46 -8.55 -1.73 4.63
CA SER A 46 -8.77 -1.85 3.17
C SER A 46 -10.18 -1.41 2.74
N ALA A 47 -10.79 -0.45 3.48
CA ALA A 47 -12.15 0.01 3.24
C ALA A 47 -12.19 1.15 2.22
N LEU A 48 -13.02 1.02 1.18
CA LEU A 48 -13.23 2.06 0.19
C LEU A 48 -14.50 2.86 0.49
N PHE A 49 -14.34 4.14 0.83
CA PHE A 49 -15.43 5.10 1.05
C PHE A 49 -15.62 6.00 -0.17
N LEU A 50 -16.08 5.46 -1.28
CA LEU A 50 -16.32 6.24 -2.49
C LEU A 50 -17.73 6.84 -2.49
N ARG A 51 -17.83 8.17 -2.62
CA ARG A 51 -19.11 8.92 -2.62
C ARG A 51 -19.98 8.63 -1.40
N THR A 52 -19.36 8.33 -0.26
CA THR A 52 -20.02 8.01 1.01
C THR A 52 -20.41 9.29 1.74
N ARG A 53 -21.53 9.26 2.48
CA ARG A 53 -22.01 10.37 3.31
C ARG A 53 -22.25 9.91 4.74
N LEU A 54 -21.52 10.51 5.66
CA LEU A 54 -21.70 10.36 7.11
C LEU A 54 -22.45 11.60 7.63
N ARG A 55 -23.60 11.42 8.28
CA ARG A 55 -24.42 12.51 8.79
C ARG A 55 -24.83 12.27 10.23
N GLY A 56 -24.70 13.28 11.09
CA GLY A 56 -25.05 13.18 12.50
C GLY A 56 -24.17 12.15 13.22
N VAL A 57 -22.90 12.09 12.83
CA VAL A 57 -21.89 11.20 13.44
C VAL A 57 -21.14 11.95 14.53
N GLU A 58 -20.72 11.21 15.55
CA GLU A 58 -19.74 11.65 16.53
C GLU A 58 -18.44 10.91 16.24
N LEU A 59 -17.34 11.64 16.02
CA LEU A 59 -16.01 11.10 15.78
C LEU A 59 -15.15 11.53 16.97
N ILE A 60 -14.92 10.59 17.89
CA ILE A 60 -14.16 10.79 19.12
C ILE A 60 -13.07 9.72 19.17
N ASP A 61 -11.82 10.15 19.30
CA ASP A 61 -10.65 9.25 19.32
C ASP A 61 -10.58 8.35 18.08
N VAL A 62 -10.89 8.93 16.90
CA VAL A 62 -10.86 8.23 15.60
C VAL A 62 -9.56 8.55 14.88
N GLU A 63 -8.85 7.52 14.47
CA GLU A 63 -7.70 7.63 13.57
C GLU A 63 -8.09 7.22 12.14
N ILE A 64 -7.75 8.04 11.16
CA ILE A 64 -7.99 7.76 9.75
C ILE A 64 -6.65 7.86 9.02
N SER A 65 -6.20 6.76 8.44
CA SER A 65 -5.01 6.70 7.60
C SER A 65 -5.37 6.17 6.21
N GLY A 66 -4.74 6.73 5.18
CA GLY A 66 -4.98 6.32 3.79
C GLY A 66 -4.99 7.50 2.82
N GLU A 67 -5.37 7.24 1.59
CA GLU A 67 -5.49 8.26 0.55
C GLU A 67 -6.77 9.08 0.74
N LEU A 68 -6.63 10.41 0.80
CA LEU A 68 -7.71 11.35 0.96
C LEU A 68 -7.89 12.19 -0.30
N SER A 69 -9.09 12.15 -0.90
CA SER A 69 -9.44 13.00 -2.03
C SER A 69 -10.86 13.52 -1.85
N ASN A 70 -11.05 14.86 -1.95
CA ASN A 70 -12.34 15.51 -1.81
C ASN A 70 -13.10 15.13 -0.51
N VAL A 71 -12.37 15.03 0.61
CA VAL A 71 -12.95 14.70 1.92
C VAL A 71 -13.42 15.98 2.60
N VAL A 72 -14.75 16.12 2.74
CA VAL A 72 -15.37 17.29 3.33
C VAL A 72 -15.90 16.97 4.72
N VAL A 73 -15.39 17.68 5.73
CA VAL A 73 -15.83 17.59 7.14
C VAL A 73 -16.46 18.91 7.54
N ASN A 74 -17.74 18.89 7.91
CA ASN A 74 -18.50 20.10 8.30
C ASN A 74 -18.40 21.27 7.28
N GLY A 75 -18.37 20.95 5.99
CA GLY A 75 -18.26 21.93 4.91
C GLY A 75 -16.84 22.34 4.52
N VAL A 76 -15.82 21.84 5.20
CA VAL A 76 -14.41 22.13 4.91
C VAL A 76 -13.77 20.94 4.19
N ASP A 77 -13.16 21.17 3.03
CA ASP A 77 -12.31 20.17 2.40
C ASP A 77 -11.00 20.06 3.19
N ILE A 78 -10.81 18.93 3.84
CA ILE A 78 -9.65 18.68 4.71
C ILE A 78 -8.45 18.07 3.98
N ALA A 79 -8.65 17.48 2.80
CA ALA A 79 -7.56 16.82 2.08
C ALA A 79 -6.37 17.76 1.81
N PRO A 80 -6.56 19.02 1.31
CA PRO A 80 -5.46 19.96 1.13
C PRO A 80 -4.77 20.37 2.43
N LEU A 81 -5.50 20.44 3.55
CA LEU A 81 -4.95 20.80 4.84
C LEU A 81 -4.04 19.69 5.40
N VAL A 82 -4.50 18.44 5.30
CA VAL A 82 -3.71 17.26 5.66
C VAL A 82 -2.47 17.16 4.78
N GLU A 83 -2.61 17.33 3.47
CA GLU A 83 -1.52 17.32 2.51
C GLU A 83 -0.44 18.37 2.85
N ALA A 84 -0.84 19.60 3.12
CA ALA A 84 0.08 20.68 3.49
C ALA A 84 0.84 20.37 4.78
N GLU A 85 0.16 19.84 5.80
CA GLU A 85 0.80 19.47 7.07
C GLU A 85 1.74 18.28 6.93
N LEU A 86 1.37 17.25 6.14
CA LEU A 86 2.24 16.12 5.86
C LEU A 86 3.51 16.57 5.12
N ASN A 87 3.39 17.46 4.12
CA ASN A 87 4.54 18.01 3.40
C ASN A 87 5.41 18.90 4.30
N ARG A 88 4.82 19.61 5.26
CA ARG A 88 5.58 20.36 6.27
C ARG A 88 6.39 19.45 7.20
N ARG A 89 5.80 18.31 7.63
CA ARG A 89 6.48 17.31 8.48
C ARG A 89 7.53 16.54 7.72
N MET A 90 7.27 16.24 6.47
CA MET A 90 8.12 15.43 5.58
C MET A 90 8.36 16.19 4.26
N PRO A 91 9.30 17.15 4.22
CA PRO A 91 9.48 18.02 3.04
C PRO A 91 9.79 17.25 1.75
N GLU A 92 10.40 16.06 1.84
CA GLU A 92 10.71 15.21 0.70
C GLU A 92 9.45 14.59 0.06
N ARG A 93 8.35 14.49 0.82
CA ARG A 93 7.07 13.98 0.32
C ARG A 93 6.51 14.83 -0.82
N ALA A 94 6.69 16.14 -0.77
CA ALA A 94 6.26 17.03 -1.84
C ALA A 94 6.92 16.73 -3.19
N LYS A 95 8.10 16.08 -3.19
CA LYS A 95 8.80 15.67 -4.42
C LYS A 95 8.23 14.42 -5.06
N MET A 96 7.34 13.69 -4.38
CA MET A 96 6.76 12.44 -4.88
C MET A 96 5.65 12.65 -5.93
N ARG A 97 5.33 13.90 -6.28
CA ARG A 97 4.37 14.25 -7.33
C ARG A 97 5.01 15.17 -8.39
N PRO A 98 6.06 14.71 -9.05
CA PRO A 98 6.76 15.51 -10.08
C PRO A 98 5.91 15.67 -11.34
N GLU A 99 6.12 16.80 -12.02
CA GLU A 99 5.40 17.14 -13.24
C GLU A 99 6.25 16.99 -14.51
N ASP A 100 7.56 16.83 -14.37
CA ASP A 100 8.52 16.76 -15.48
C ASP A 100 9.58 15.65 -15.27
N PRO A 101 10.30 15.26 -16.33
CA PRO A 101 11.30 14.19 -16.24
C PRO A 101 12.42 14.43 -15.22
N ALA A 102 12.81 15.68 -14.98
CA ALA A 102 13.86 15.98 -14.01
C ALA A 102 13.37 15.74 -12.59
N GLY A 103 12.14 16.15 -12.28
CA GLY A 103 11.48 15.91 -11.03
C GLY A 103 11.30 14.42 -10.73
N PHE A 104 10.94 13.59 -11.73
CA PHE A 104 10.88 12.14 -11.55
C PHE A 104 12.22 11.52 -11.17
N ARG A 105 13.32 11.95 -11.80
CA ARG A 105 14.67 11.51 -11.44
C ARG A 105 15.07 11.94 -10.02
N GLU A 106 14.74 13.18 -9.66
CA GLU A 106 14.99 13.69 -8.30
C GLU A 106 14.20 12.90 -7.24
N ALA A 107 12.90 12.68 -7.47
CA ALA A 107 12.05 11.90 -6.58
C ALA A 107 12.60 10.50 -6.37
N TRP A 108 13.00 9.83 -7.45
CA TRP A 108 13.58 8.49 -7.37
C TRP A 108 14.89 8.45 -6.58
N ALA A 109 15.78 9.39 -6.81
CA ALA A 109 17.03 9.50 -6.06
C ALA A 109 16.78 9.74 -4.54
N VAL A 110 15.74 10.49 -4.19
CA VAL A 110 15.32 10.65 -2.80
C VAL A 110 14.86 9.31 -2.21
N LEU A 111 14.01 8.57 -2.92
CA LEU A 111 13.51 7.27 -2.46
C LEU A 111 14.63 6.25 -2.24
N GLU A 112 15.57 6.16 -3.17
CA GLU A 112 16.71 5.24 -3.04
C GLU A 112 17.54 5.56 -1.81
N ARG A 113 17.88 6.82 -1.58
CA ARG A 113 18.61 7.25 -0.39
C ARG A 113 17.85 6.96 0.90
N LEU A 114 16.53 7.18 0.92
CA LEU A 114 15.70 6.90 2.08
C LEU A 114 15.61 5.40 2.36
N TRP A 115 15.46 4.58 1.31
CA TRP A 115 15.46 3.13 1.44
C TRP A 115 16.80 2.56 1.90
N GLU A 116 17.94 3.14 1.50
CA GLU A 116 19.25 2.74 2.04
C GLU A 116 19.28 2.81 3.56
N GLY A 117 18.77 3.90 4.15
CA GLY A 117 18.67 4.05 5.60
C GLY A 117 17.74 3.02 6.24
N THR A 118 16.56 2.78 5.64
CA THR A 118 15.59 1.80 6.10
C THR A 118 16.16 0.38 6.04
N LEU A 119 16.84 0.01 4.96
CA LEU A 119 17.47 -1.30 4.78
C LEU A 119 18.67 -1.50 5.73
N ALA A 120 19.50 -0.48 5.93
CA ALA A 120 20.59 -0.54 6.91
C ALA A 120 20.05 -0.81 8.31
N ARG A 121 18.92 -0.19 8.66
CA ARG A 121 18.23 -0.43 9.91
C ARG A 121 17.61 -1.84 9.97
N ALA A 122 16.93 -2.31 8.92
CA ALA A 122 16.35 -3.65 8.87
C ALA A 122 17.41 -4.74 9.09
N ARG A 123 18.61 -4.59 8.55
CA ARG A 123 19.73 -5.52 8.73
C ARG A 123 20.21 -5.64 10.17
N THR A 124 19.78 -4.79 11.10
CA THR A 124 20.09 -4.92 12.53
C THR A 124 19.13 -5.88 13.25
N PHE A 125 18.07 -6.32 12.60
CA PHE A 125 17.10 -7.25 13.16
C PHE A 125 17.44 -8.70 12.78
N PRO A 126 17.12 -9.68 13.64
CA PRO A 126 17.13 -11.08 13.26
C PRO A 126 16.19 -11.31 12.06
N GLU A 127 16.58 -12.16 11.14
CA GLU A 127 15.81 -12.43 9.92
C GLU A 127 14.37 -12.89 10.22
N ALA A 128 14.20 -13.73 11.26
CA ALA A 128 12.89 -14.17 11.70
C ALA A 128 11.95 -13.02 12.08
N GLU A 129 12.46 -11.92 12.63
CA GLU A 129 11.66 -10.74 12.98
C GLU A 129 11.25 -9.96 11.72
N LEU A 130 12.03 -9.98 10.65
CA LEU A 130 11.67 -9.35 9.37
C LEU A 130 10.55 -10.08 8.62
N HIS A 131 10.22 -11.29 9.05
CA HIS A 131 9.07 -12.08 8.59
C HIS A 131 7.87 -11.99 9.54
N ARG A 132 7.97 -11.23 10.62
CA ARG A 132 6.85 -11.03 11.53
C ARG A 132 6.03 -9.81 11.08
N GLY A 133 4.74 -10.02 10.87
CA GLY A 133 3.79 -8.93 10.67
C GLY A 133 3.58 -8.14 11.96
N VAL A 134 3.19 -6.90 11.83
CA VAL A 134 2.79 -6.01 12.92
C VAL A 134 1.33 -5.65 12.69
N ASP A 135 0.50 -5.74 13.72
CA ASP A 135 -0.93 -5.41 13.67
C ASP A 135 -1.68 -6.14 12.53
N ASP A 136 -1.37 -7.43 12.33
CA ASP A 136 -1.90 -8.29 11.26
C ASP A 136 -1.69 -7.75 9.84
N GLU A 137 -0.72 -6.85 9.66
CA GLU A 137 -0.29 -6.35 8.36
C GLU A 137 0.93 -7.12 7.82
N TRP A 138 1.40 -6.75 6.64
CA TRP A 138 2.54 -7.39 6.01
C TRP A 138 3.82 -7.27 6.84
N SER A 139 4.63 -8.30 6.78
CA SER A 139 5.98 -8.24 7.30
C SER A 139 6.89 -7.37 6.42
N PHE A 140 8.02 -6.94 6.95
CA PHE A 140 9.01 -6.17 6.20
C PHE A 140 9.42 -6.85 4.87
N VAL A 141 9.62 -8.17 4.90
CA VAL A 141 9.97 -8.94 3.69
C VAL A 141 8.81 -8.97 2.69
N GLN A 142 7.57 -9.13 3.15
CA GLN A 142 6.40 -9.09 2.28
C GLN A 142 6.21 -7.71 1.63
N THR A 143 6.45 -6.63 2.38
CA THR A 143 6.44 -5.26 1.83
C THR A 143 7.45 -5.11 0.68
N LEU A 144 8.69 -5.60 0.83
CA LEU A 144 9.68 -5.54 -0.24
C LEU A 144 9.30 -6.40 -1.46
N ARG A 145 8.68 -7.56 -1.24
CA ARG A 145 8.17 -8.43 -2.30
C ARG A 145 7.04 -7.74 -3.09
N HIS A 146 6.18 -7.02 -2.37
CA HIS A 146 5.12 -6.22 -3.00
C HIS A 146 5.69 -5.08 -3.86
N LEU A 147 6.68 -4.36 -3.39
CA LEU A 147 7.34 -3.30 -4.16
C LEU A 147 8.05 -3.83 -5.41
N ASN A 148 8.58 -5.06 -5.37
CA ASN A 148 9.11 -5.73 -6.56
C ASN A 148 7.99 -6.01 -7.57
N PHE A 149 6.83 -6.49 -7.10
CA PHE A 149 5.64 -6.68 -7.90
C PHE A 149 5.13 -5.36 -8.50
N ALA A 150 5.01 -4.29 -7.71
CA ALA A 150 4.56 -2.98 -8.17
C ALA A 150 5.47 -2.42 -9.28
N SER A 151 6.80 -2.53 -9.11
CA SER A 151 7.76 -2.14 -10.15
C SER A 151 7.64 -2.98 -11.41
N ALA A 152 7.42 -4.30 -11.30
CA ALA A 152 7.18 -5.18 -12.44
C ALA A 152 5.89 -4.78 -13.17
N ALA A 153 4.82 -4.52 -12.44
CA ALA A 153 3.53 -4.16 -12.99
C ALA A 153 3.56 -2.80 -13.72
N TRP A 154 4.03 -1.77 -13.05
CA TRP A 154 3.89 -0.40 -13.56
C TRP A 154 5.05 0.04 -14.45
N ALA A 155 6.30 -0.35 -14.16
CA ALA A 155 7.43 0.00 -15.04
C ALA A 155 7.61 -1.05 -16.14
N ALA A 156 7.82 -2.32 -15.81
CA ALA A 156 8.15 -3.30 -16.84
C ALA A 156 6.94 -3.58 -17.74
N ARG A 157 5.79 -3.94 -17.16
CA ARG A 157 4.60 -4.26 -17.98
C ARG A 157 4.01 -3.01 -18.63
N MET A 158 3.63 -2.00 -17.85
CA MET A 158 2.91 -0.85 -18.42
C MET A 158 3.83 0.03 -19.28
N VAL A 159 4.97 0.49 -18.77
CA VAL A 159 5.81 1.46 -19.48
C VAL A 159 6.68 0.78 -20.54
N LEU A 160 7.36 -0.32 -20.22
CA LEU A 160 8.28 -1.00 -21.14
C LEU A 160 7.59 -2.01 -22.07
N GLY A 161 6.40 -2.52 -21.70
CA GLY A 161 5.62 -3.43 -22.53
C GLY A 161 6.03 -4.89 -22.41
N ASP A 162 6.70 -5.27 -21.32
CA ASP A 162 6.99 -6.67 -21.03
C ASP A 162 5.68 -7.40 -20.66
N PRO A 163 5.27 -8.42 -21.43
CA PRO A 163 4.01 -9.11 -21.15
C PRO A 163 4.05 -9.99 -19.89
N SER A 164 5.23 -10.38 -19.42
CA SER A 164 5.39 -11.31 -18.29
C SER A 164 6.62 -10.98 -17.43
N PRO A 165 6.63 -9.82 -16.76
CA PRO A 165 7.81 -9.35 -16.02
C PRO A 165 7.94 -9.96 -14.61
N TRP A 166 7.19 -11.02 -14.30
CA TRP A 166 7.01 -11.52 -12.95
C TRP A 166 8.19 -12.35 -12.46
N HIS A 167 8.53 -12.15 -11.19
CA HIS A 167 9.50 -12.98 -10.49
C HIS A 167 8.77 -13.86 -9.44
N PRO A 168 9.19 -15.11 -9.17
CA PRO A 168 8.53 -15.99 -8.19
C PRO A 168 8.39 -15.40 -6.79
N LEU A 169 9.24 -14.45 -6.41
CA LEU A 169 9.17 -13.76 -5.12
C LEU A 169 8.26 -12.52 -5.12
N ASP A 170 7.69 -12.13 -6.26
CA ASP A 170 6.75 -11.01 -6.30
C ASP A 170 5.50 -11.34 -5.48
N LEU A 171 4.89 -10.31 -4.86
CA LEU A 171 3.69 -10.48 -4.03
C LEU A 171 2.68 -9.39 -4.37
N PRO A 172 1.55 -9.72 -4.99
CA PRO A 172 0.41 -8.82 -5.15
C PRO A 172 -0.21 -8.43 -3.79
N TRP A 173 -1.13 -7.46 -3.79
CA TRP A 173 -1.89 -7.08 -2.59
C TRP A 173 -2.83 -8.20 -2.11
N ASP A 174 -3.33 -8.09 -0.90
CA ASP A 174 -4.03 -9.17 -0.20
C ASP A 174 -5.30 -9.65 -0.88
N GLU A 175 -6.08 -8.75 -1.43
CA GLU A 175 -7.34 -9.07 -2.09
C GLU A 175 -7.17 -9.30 -3.60
N ALA A 176 -5.91 -9.34 -4.08
CA ALA A 176 -5.63 -9.56 -5.49
C ALA A 176 -6.27 -10.86 -5.97
N PRO A 177 -7.01 -10.85 -7.07
CA PRO A 177 -7.45 -12.09 -7.69
C PRO A 177 -6.24 -12.90 -8.16
N ARG A 178 -6.43 -14.20 -8.33
CA ARG A 178 -5.38 -15.04 -8.92
C ARG A 178 -5.39 -14.85 -10.42
N TRP A 179 -4.22 -14.57 -10.99
CA TRP A 179 -4.00 -14.48 -12.42
C TRP A 179 -2.99 -15.55 -12.86
N ASP A 180 -3.23 -16.14 -14.00
CA ASP A 180 -2.29 -17.09 -14.57
C ASP A 180 -0.92 -16.45 -14.83
N GLY A 181 0.12 -17.10 -14.35
CA GLY A 181 1.51 -16.65 -14.50
C GLY A 181 1.94 -15.51 -13.57
N ILE A 182 1.07 -15.00 -12.70
CA ILE A 182 1.44 -14.00 -11.68
C ILE A 182 1.61 -14.71 -10.34
N PRO A 183 2.79 -14.65 -9.71
CA PRO A 183 3.01 -15.23 -8.39
C PRO A 183 2.14 -14.60 -7.32
N CYS A 184 1.67 -15.41 -6.37
CA CYS A 184 0.85 -14.94 -5.25
C CYS A 184 1.12 -15.73 -3.95
N GLU A 185 2.28 -16.35 -3.84
CA GLU A 185 2.62 -17.21 -2.70
C GLU A 185 3.01 -16.37 -1.48
N ARG A 186 2.05 -16.19 -0.56
CA ARG A 186 2.24 -15.37 0.65
C ARG A 186 3.17 -15.98 1.67
N ASP A 187 3.09 -17.30 1.81
CA ASP A 187 3.79 -18.04 2.85
C ASP A 187 5.27 -18.29 2.56
N LEU A 188 5.74 -17.87 1.38
CA LEU A 188 7.17 -17.90 1.07
C LEU A 188 7.94 -17.05 2.06
N ARG A 189 9.04 -17.61 2.55
CA ARG A 189 9.97 -16.96 3.47
C ARG A 189 11.38 -16.86 2.89
N PRO A 190 11.55 -16.11 1.79
CA PRO A 190 12.87 -15.87 1.24
C PRO A 190 13.71 -15.04 2.20
N SER A 191 15.01 -15.24 2.18
CA SER A 191 15.93 -14.38 2.91
C SER A 191 15.82 -12.91 2.45
N LEU A 192 16.18 -11.98 3.33
CA LEU A 192 16.25 -10.58 2.96
C LEU A 192 17.15 -10.35 1.73
N ASP A 193 18.28 -11.07 1.65
CA ASP A 193 19.22 -10.90 0.54
C ASP A 193 18.67 -11.40 -0.79
N GLU A 194 17.88 -12.49 -0.82
CA GLU A 194 17.18 -12.96 -2.03
C GLU A 194 16.18 -11.90 -2.54
N VAL A 195 15.37 -11.34 -1.65
CA VAL A 195 14.40 -10.30 -2.04
C VAL A 195 15.11 -9.03 -2.50
N LEU A 196 16.20 -8.65 -1.84
CA LEU A 196 17.00 -7.48 -2.22
C LEU A 196 17.76 -7.69 -3.54
N ALA A 197 18.08 -8.91 -3.94
CA ALA A 197 18.63 -9.17 -5.26
C ALA A 197 17.62 -8.78 -6.36
N VAL A 198 16.39 -9.28 -6.27
CA VAL A 198 15.30 -8.90 -7.19
C VAL A 198 15.04 -7.39 -7.15
N ARG A 199 15.02 -6.81 -5.94
CA ARG A 199 14.76 -5.38 -5.77
C ARG A 199 15.81 -4.52 -6.46
N ARG A 200 17.10 -4.86 -6.39
CA ARG A 200 18.16 -4.12 -7.10
C ARG A 200 17.94 -4.12 -8.62
N GLU A 201 17.53 -5.24 -9.18
CA GLU A 201 17.20 -5.34 -10.61
C GLU A 201 16.00 -4.46 -10.96
N ARG A 202 14.95 -4.47 -10.13
CA ARG A 202 13.75 -3.63 -10.31
C ARG A 202 14.08 -2.15 -10.19
N GLN A 203 14.86 -1.75 -9.20
CA GLN A 203 15.28 -0.36 -9.03
C GLN A 203 16.16 0.12 -10.20
N ALA A 204 17.08 -0.71 -10.67
CA ALA A 204 17.90 -0.39 -11.84
C ALA A 204 17.04 -0.23 -13.11
N MET A 205 16.03 -1.08 -13.28
CA MET A 205 15.08 -0.98 -14.39
C MET A 205 14.28 0.33 -14.31
N VAL A 206 13.69 0.67 -13.17
CA VAL A 206 12.96 1.94 -12.98
C VAL A 206 13.88 3.12 -13.23
N ARG A 207 15.11 3.11 -12.69
CA ARG A 207 16.10 4.16 -12.95
C ARG A 207 16.36 4.30 -14.46
N GLY A 208 16.57 3.20 -15.19
CA GLY A 208 16.76 3.22 -16.64
C GLY A 208 15.57 3.85 -17.40
N VAL A 209 14.34 3.57 -16.95
CA VAL A 209 13.12 4.22 -17.50
C VAL A 209 13.16 5.72 -17.27
N LEU A 210 13.51 6.15 -16.05
CA LEU A 210 13.52 7.57 -15.67
C LEU A 210 14.69 8.34 -16.33
N ASP A 211 15.85 7.71 -16.51
CA ASP A 211 16.99 8.31 -17.19
C ASP A 211 16.70 8.57 -18.68
N ALA A 212 15.98 7.64 -19.32
CA ALA A 212 15.53 7.76 -20.70
C ALA A 212 14.25 8.59 -20.88
N LEU A 213 13.64 9.08 -19.78
CA LEU A 213 12.34 9.76 -19.82
C LEU A 213 12.47 11.15 -20.46
N THR A 214 11.70 11.37 -21.52
CA THR A 214 11.51 12.68 -22.17
C THR A 214 10.15 13.27 -21.86
N GLY A 215 9.95 14.57 -22.08
CA GLY A 215 8.63 15.20 -21.93
C GLY A 215 7.57 14.57 -22.85
N GLU A 216 7.93 14.20 -24.08
CA GLU A 216 7.05 13.51 -25.02
C GLU A 216 6.63 12.13 -24.47
N ARG A 217 7.59 11.34 -23.94
CA ARG A 217 7.31 10.04 -23.37
C ARG A 217 6.45 10.14 -22.10
N LEU A 218 6.69 11.14 -21.26
CA LEU A 218 5.91 11.41 -20.07
C LEU A 218 4.45 11.75 -20.38
N ALA A 219 4.21 12.47 -21.47
CA ALA A 219 2.86 12.84 -21.93
C ALA A 219 2.16 11.73 -22.72
N ALA A 220 2.84 10.63 -23.04
CA ALA A 220 2.28 9.53 -23.82
C ALA A 220 1.32 8.66 -22.98
N GLU A 221 0.44 7.96 -23.69
CA GLU A 221 -0.39 6.89 -23.14
C GLU A 221 0.15 5.52 -23.54
N VAL A 222 -0.11 4.52 -22.73
CA VAL A 222 0.19 3.11 -23.00
C VAL A 222 -1.08 2.26 -22.93
N THR A 223 -1.10 1.18 -23.69
CA THR A 223 -2.20 0.21 -23.71
C THR A 223 -1.64 -1.17 -23.47
N ARG A 224 -2.22 -1.90 -22.52
CA ARG A 224 -1.91 -3.29 -22.20
C ARG A 224 -3.21 -4.04 -21.98
N THR A 225 -3.60 -4.80 -22.98
CA THR A 225 -4.87 -5.56 -22.98
C THR A 225 -4.64 -7.08 -22.94
N GLU A 226 -3.40 -7.53 -23.06
CA GLU A 226 -3.00 -8.91 -22.95
C GLU A 226 -3.34 -9.46 -21.54
N PRO A 227 -3.54 -10.79 -21.39
CA PRO A 227 -3.74 -11.42 -20.09
C PRO A 227 -2.66 -11.01 -19.07
N GLY A 228 -3.07 -10.85 -17.82
CA GLY A 228 -2.21 -10.38 -16.72
C GLY A 228 -2.72 -9.08 -16.13
N TRP A 229 -1.94 -8.51 -15.20
CA TRP A 229 -2.29 -7.29 -14.48
C TRP A 229 -1.11 -6.30 -14.45
N PRO A 230 -1.31 -4.98 -14.60
CA PRO A 230 -2.56 -4.28 -14.94
C PRO A 230 -3.00 -4.56 -16.40
N ARG A 231 -4.32 -4.48 -16.60
CA ARG A 231 -4.91 -4.57 -17.93
C ARG A 231 -5.70 -3.28 -18.20
N LEU A 232 -5.06 -2.36 -18.88
CA LEU A 232 -5.53 -0.99 -19.05
C LEU A 232 -5.36 -0.52 -20.50
N GLU A 233 -6.32 0.28 -20.95
CA GLU A 233 -6.29 0.97 -22.24
C GLU A 233 -6.07 2.47 -22.01
N ARG A 234 -5.20 3.07 -22.84
CA ARG A 234 -4.95 4.50 -22.83
C ARG A 234 -4.62 5.06 -21.45
N PHE A 235 -3.69 4.39 -20.77
CA PHE A 235 -3.29 4.82 -19.44
C PHE A 235 -2.03 5.70 -19.52
N PRO A 236 -2.01 6.88 -18.85
CA PRO A 236 -0.89 7.80 -18.94
C PRO A 236 0.41 7.22 -18.38
N VAL A 237 1.52 7.34 -19.08
CA VAL A 237 2.86 6.98 -18.59
C VAL A 237 3.15 7.71 -17.27
N LYS A 238 2.79 9.00 -17.19
CA LYS A 238 2.95 9.81 -15.98
C LYS A 238 2.30 9.17 -14.77
N GLU A 239 1.08 8.66 -14.93
CA GLU A 239 0.36 7.99 -13.82
C GLU A 239 1.02 6.67 -13.42
N CYS A 240 1.53 5.88 -14.39
CA CYS A 240 2.31 4.68 -14.06
C CYS A 240 3.51 5.01 -13.16
N LEU A 241 4.22 6.09 -13.47
CA LEU A 241 5.40 6.52 -12.73
C LEU A 241 5.03 7.14 -11.37
N HIS A 242 3.93 7.89 -11.28
CA HIS A 242 3.41 8.39 -10.01
C HIS A 242 3.01 7.26 -9.07
N ILE A 243 2.37 6.20 -9.59
CA ILE A 243 2.02 5.03 -8.78
C ILE A 243 3.28 4.40 -8.19
N ILE A 244 4.35 4.21 -8.99
CA ILE A 244 5.61 3.66 -8.48
C ILE A 244 6.19 4.52 -7.35
N LEU A 245 6.24 5.84 -7.51
CA LEU A 245 6.75 6.74 -6.48
C LEU A 245 5.90 6.68 -5.21
N ASN A 246 4.58 6.62 -5.35
CA ASN A 246 3.66 6.53 -4.22
C ASN A 246 3.79 5.20 -3.49
N GLU A 247 3.83 4.06 -4.20
CA GLU A 247 4.07 2.75 -3.62
C GLU A 247 5.36 2.72 -2.80
N GLU A 248 6.45 3.21 -3.38
CA GLU A 248 7.75 3.25 -2.70
C GLU A 248 7.73 4.16 -1.46
N TRP A 249 7.04 5.28 -1.52
CA TRP A 249 6.96 6.22 -0.42
C TRP A 249 6.12 5.67 0.74
N GLU A 250 4.87 5.27 0.46
CA GLU A 250 3.93 4.84 1.50
C GLU A 250 4.38 3.52 2.15
N HIS A 251 4.81 2.55 1.36
CA HIS A 251 5.30 1.29 1.89
C HIS A 251 6.59 1.45 2.70
N ARG A 252 7.41 2.46 2.40
CA ARG A 252 8.54 2.78 3.26
C ARG A 252 8.10 3.33 4.60
N LEU A 253 7.07 4.17 4.65
CA LEU A 253 6.53 4.68 5.92
C LEU A 253 5.99 3.52 6.77
N TYR A 254 5.27 2.57 6.18
CA TYR A 254 4.81 1.35 6.85
C TYR A 254 5.99 0.52 7.37
N ALA A 255 6.99 0.27 6.53
CA ALA A 255 8.20 -0.44 6.93
C ALA A 255 8.92 0.21 8.13
N GLU A 256 9.05 1.53 8.15
CA GLU A 256 9.65 2.28 9.27
C GLU A 256 8.81 2.19 10.55
N ARG A 257 7.47 2.27 10.43
CA ARG A 257 6.53 2.06 11.54
C ARG A 257 6.75 0.68 12.15
N ASP A 258 6.77 -0.34 11.34
CA ASP A 258 6.86 -1.73 11.76
C ASP A 258 8.22 -2.06 12.39
N LEU A 259 9.32 -1.59 11.80
CA LEU A 259 10.63 -1.69 12.42
C LEU A 259 10.70 -0.97 13.79
N ASN A 260 9.95 0.13 13.98
CA ASN A 260 9.82 0.79 15.28
C ASN A 260 9.06 -0.08 16.28
N ALA A 261 7.96 -0.72 15.88
CA ALA A 261 7.19 -1.63 16.71
C ALA A 261 8.01 -2.86 17.12
N LEU A 262 8.66 -3.52 16.18
CA LEU A 262 9.55 -4.66 16.42
C LEU A 262 10.66 -4.33 17.42
N LYS A 263 11.26 -3.14 17.30
CA LYS A 263 12.29 -2.68 18.24
C LYS A 263 11.73 -2.50 19.65
N LYS A 264 10.55 -1.90 19.79
CA LYS A 264 9.90 -1.71 21.10
C LYS A 264 9.59 -3.03 21.76
N ASP A 265 9.09 -4.02 20.99
CA ASP A 265 8.79 -5.36 21.48
C ASP A 265 10.04 -6.10 21.96
N ALA A 266 11.14 -6.02 21.20
CA ALA A 266 12.41 -6.60 21.61
C ALA A 266 12.94 -5.98 22.92
N GLN A 267 12.78 -4.66 23.08
CA GLN A 267 13.18 -3.97 24.31
C GLN A 267 12.33 -4.41 25.51
N LYS A 268 11.01 -4.57 25.34
CA LYS A 268 10.10 -5.07 26.39
C LYS A 268 10.47 -6.49 26.82
N LYS A 269 10.70 -7.39 25.85
CA LYS A 269 11.14 -8.78 26.13
C LYS A 269 12.43 -8.82 26.93
N ASN A 270 13.43 -8.00 26.54
CA ASN A 270 14.72 -7.94 27.22
C ASN A 270 14.63 -7.33 28.64
N ALA A 271 13.68 -6.42 28.88
CA ALA A 271 13.45 -5.86 30.22
C ALA A 271 12.88 -6.92 31.17
N LEU A 272 11.86 -7.65 30.72
CA LEU A 272 11.22 -8.72 31.50
C LEU A 272 12.21 -9.85 31.87
N GLN A 273 13.12 -10.23 30.96
CA GLN A 273 14.14 -11.25 31.22
C GLN A 273 15.22 -10.84 32.22
N LYS A 274 15.32 -9.57 32.57
CA LYS A 274 16.30 -9.08 33.57
C LYS A 274 15.71 -8.96 34.99
N GLU A 275 14.40 -9.09 35.11
CA GLU A 275 13.68 -9.03 36.38
C GLU A 275 13.44 -10.44 36.98
N ASP A 276 13.65 -11.49 36.18
CA ASP A 276 13.71 -12.90 36.64
C ASP A 276 15.16 -13.34 36.92
#